data_56da0fd50f6ea6f1ffce075cd91c43ed
#
_entry.id   56da0fd50f6ea6f1ffce075cd91c43ed
#
_cell.length_a   1.000
_cell.length_b   1.000
_cell.length_c   1.000
_cell.angle_alpha   90.00
_cell.angle_beta   90.00
_cell.angle_gamma   90.00
#
_symmetry.space_group_name_H-M   'P 1'
#
loop_
_entity.id
_entity.type
_entity.pdbx_description
1 polymer ?
#
loop_
_entity_poly.entity_id
_entity_poly.type
_entity_poly.pdbx_seq_one_letter_code
_entity_poly.pdbx_strand_id
1 'polypeptide(L)'
;MQREDVLEHALTLLEQHGFAMTTLDMLAEKLGVPVEELTPFWPDREALLYDGLRHHSQQVDTWRRQLLLDDEKSIEQKLLARYQVLHESVNKQRYPDCLFIAACSFFPDINHPIHQIAEQQKLASYQYTRDLLEELETDDPEMVAQQMELILEGCLSNLLVKHQAASIATAQRLAEDVLRFALCRKNGALT
;
A
#
# COMPACT_ATOMS: atom_id res chain seq x y z
N MET A 1 9.67 -24.78 -8.47
CA MET A 1 8.96 -23.75 -7.65
C MET A 1 9.48 -22.39 -8.11
N GLN A 2 8.60 -21.52 -8.61
CA GLN A 2 9.03 -20.18 -9.04
C GLN A 2 9.15 -19.28 -7.81
N ARG A 3 10.18 -18.41 -7.79
CA ARG A 3 10.43 -17.53 -6.64
C ARG A 3 9.24 -16.60 -6.33
N GLU A 4 8.54 -16.16 -7.36
CA GLU A 4 7.37 -15.29 -7.22
C GLU A 4 6.21 -15.98 -6.48
N ASP A 5 5.95 -17.26 -6.78
CA ASP A 5 4.91 -18.03 -6.08
C ASP A 5 5.25 -18.18 -4.59
N VAL A 6 6.54 -18.35 -4.26
CA VAL A 6 7.00 -18.44 -2.87
C VAL A 6 6.83 -17.12 -2.15
N LEU A 7 7.11 -16.00 -2.82
CA LEU A 7 6.94 -14.66 -2.25
C LEU A 7 5.46 -14.32 -1.99
N GLU A 8 4.53 -14.80 -2.82
CA GLU A 8 3.08 -14.67 -2.53
C GLU A 8 2.68 -15.42 -1.25
N HIS A 9 3.25 -16.60 -1.01
CA HIS A 9 3.02 -17.33 0.23
C HIS A 9 3.65 -16.62 1.43
N ALA A 10 4.86 -16.07 1.27
CA ALA A 10 5.52 -15.27 2.29
C ALA A 10 4.71 -14.01 2.63
N LEU A 11 4.19 -13.31 1.61
CA LEU A 11 3.33 -12.14 1.80
C LEU A 11 2.06 -12.50 2.57
N THR A 12 1.43 -13.62 2.23
CA THR A 12 0.25 -14.10 2.96
C THR A 12 0.56 -14.40 4.44
N LEU A 13 1.72 -14.98 4.74
CA LEU A 13 2.15 -15.21 6.12
C LEU A 13 2.40 -13.90 6.87
N LEU A 14 3.03 -12.91 6.21
CA LEU A 14 3.23 -11.58 6.77
C LEU A 14 1.91 -10.90 7.12
N GLU A 15 0.89 -10.99 6.26
CA GLU A 15 -0.44 -10.44 6.53
C GLU A 15 -1.12 -11.12 7.74
N GLN A 16 -0.96 -12.44 7.87
CA GLN A 16 -1.61 -13.23 8.91
C GLN A 16 -0.91 -13.15 10.27
N HIS A 17 0.42 -13.12 10.28
CA HIS A 17 1.23 -13.27 11.48
C HIS A 17 2.07 -12.03 11.81
N GLY A 18 2.18 -11.09 10.88
CA GLY A 18 2.99 -9.87 11.02
C GLY A 18 4.49 -10.13 10.98
N PHE A 19 5.25 -9.04 11.06
CA PHE A 19 6.72 -9.09 11.01
C PHE A 19 7.34 -9.84 12.19
N ALA A 20 6.70 -9.82 13.37
CA ALA A 20 7.25 -10.46 14.55
C ALA A 20 7.29 -11.98 14.47
N MET A 21 6.26 -12.59 13.90
CA MET A 21 6.03 -14.03 13.96
C MET A 21 6.36 -14.79 12.68
N THR A 22 6.44 -14.12 11.52
CA THR A 22 6.72 -14.79 10.25
C THR A 22 8.17 -15.32 10.21
N THR A 23 8.33 -16.60 9.90
CA THR A 23 9.63 -17.32 9.86
C THR A 23 9.79 -18.15 8.59
N LEU A 24 11.03 -18.58 8.29
CA LEU A 24 11.32 -19.50 7.19
C LEU A 24 10.68 -20.87 7.42
N ASP A 25 10.64 -21.34 8.67
CA ASP A 25 10.01 -22.63 9.00
C ASP A 25 8.52 -22.62 8.69
N MET A 26 7.80 -21.53 9.00
CA MET A 26 6.39 -21.37 8.65
C MET A 26 6.16 -21.37 7.14
N LEU A 27 7.08 -20.77 6.38
CA LEU A 27 7.02 -20.77 4.92
C LEU A 27 7.29 -22.16 4.36
N ALA A 28 8.30 -22.87 4.89
CA ALA A 28 8.63 -24.24 4.52
C ALA A 28 7.46 -25.20 4.78
N GLU A 29 6.84 -25.11 5.95
CA GLU A 29 5.65 -25.89 6.31
C GLU A 29 4.49 -25.60 5.35
N LYS A 30 4.22 -24.32 5.06
CA LYS A 30 3.15 -23.92 4.13
C LYS A 30 3.35 -24.45 2.71
N LEU A 31 4.61 -24.54 2.28
CA LEU A 31 4.98 -25.03 0.95
C LEU A 31 5.14 -26.56 0.90
N GLY A 32 5.21 -27.22 2.06
CA GLY A 32 5.47 -28.65 2.16
C GLY A 32 6.87 -29.07 1.73
N VAL A 33 7.86 -28.20 1.95
CA VAL A 33 9.27 -28.44 1.61
C VAL A 33 10.16 -28.32 2.86
N PRO A 34 11.35 -28.97 2.87
CA PRO A 34 12.34 -28.74 3.91
C PRO A 34 12.85 -27.28 3.92
N VAL A 35 13.12 -26.71 5.10
CA VAL A 35 13.61 -25.32 5.21
C VAL A 35 14.96 -25.12 4.52
N GLU A 36 15.75 -26.18 4.37
CA GLU A 36 17.03 -26.19 3.67
C GLU A 36 16.90 -25.85 2.17
N GLU A 37 15.73 -26.05 1.59
CA GLU A 37 15.45 -25.64 0.20
C GLU A 37 15.22 -24.13 0.07
N LEU A 38 14.86 -23.44 1.15
CA LEU A 38 14.61 -22.01 1.19
C LEU A 38 15.86 -21.20 1.56
N THR A 39 16.76 -21.76 2.38
CA THR A 39 17.96 -21.06 2.88
C THR A 39 18.92 -20.56 1.80
N PRO A 40 19.05 -21.17 0.59
CA PRO A 40 19.84 -20.59 -0.50
C PRO A 40 19.27 -19.28 -1.04
N PHE A 41 17.97 -19.04 -0.91
CA PHE A 41 17.30 -17.82 -1.36
C PHE A 41 17.23 -16.78 -0.25
N TRP A 42 16.98 -17.22 0.98
CA TRP A 42 16.86 -16.38 2.16
C TRP A 42 17.70 -16.96 3.30
N PRO A 43 18.93 -16.44 3.49
CA PRO A 43 19.84 -16.98 4.49
C PRO A 43 19.34 -16.81 5.92
N ASP A 44 18.45 -15.85 6.12
CA ASP A 44 17.83 -15.56 7.41
C ASP A 44 16.39 -15.02 7.24
N ARG A 45 15.73 -14.86 8.37
CA ARG A 45 14.36 -14.35 8.45
C ARG A 45 14.23 -12.94 7.88
N GLU A 46 15.18 -12.06 8.15
CA GLU A 46 15.12 -10.66 7.73
C GLU A 46 15.18 -10.53 6.21
N ALA A 47 15.99 -11.35 5.54
CA ALA A 47 16.03 -11.42 4.09
C ALA A 47 14.67 -11.85 3.50
N LEU A 48 13.96 -12.78 4.13
CA LEU A 48 12.61 -13.18 3.72
C LEU A 48 11.61 -12.04 3.89
N LEU A 49 11.64 -11.35 5.05
CA LEU A 49 10.74 -10.22 5.34
C LEU A 49 10.96 -9.07 4.35
N TYR A 50 12.22 -8.78 4.06
CA TYR A 50 12.61 -7.77 3.08
C TYR A 50 12.08 -8.09 1.68
N ASP A 51 12.33 -9.29 1.19
CA ASP A 51 11.89 -9.71 -0.15
C ASP A 51 10.37 -9.81 -0.24
N GLY A 52 9.68 -10.25 0.80
CA GLY A 52 8.21 -10.29 0.85
C GLY A 52 7.59 -8.91 0.73
N LEU A 53 8.07 -7.94 1.51
CA LEU A 53 7.58 -6.56 1.45
C LEU A 53 7.95 -5.88 0.12
N ARG A 54 9.16 -6.13 -0.38
CA ARG A 54 9.62 -5.62 -1.68
C ARG A 54 8.79 -6.18 -2.83
N HIS A 55 8.41 -7.45 -2.78
CA HIS A 55 7.54 -8.05 -3.78
C HIS A 55 6.18 -7.33 -3.82
N HIS A 56 5.55 -7.11 -2.66
CA HIS A 56 4.31 -6.32 -2.60
C HIS A 56 4.52 -4.88 -3.10
N SER A 57 5.61 -4.24 -2.74
CA SER A 57 5.97 -2.90 -3.24
C SER A 57 5.99 -2.85 -4.78
N GLN A 58 6.60 -3.85 -5.42
CA GLN A 58 6.65 -3.96 -6.88
C GLN A 58 5.27 -4.19 -7.51
N GLN A 59 4.38 -4.95 -6.85
CA GLN A 59 2.99 -5.12 -7.28
C GLN A 59 2.24 -3.80 -7.26
N VAL A 60 2.39 -3.01 -6.20
CA VAL A 60 1.76 -1.68 -6.08
C VAL A 60 2.29 -0.72 -7.16
N ASP A 61 3.60 -0.72 -7.43
CA ASP A 61 4.19 0.12 -8.48
C ASP A 61 3.69 -0.28 -9.87
N THR A 62 3.55 -1.57 -10.12
CA THR A 62 3.03 -2.09 -11.40
C THR A 62 1.56 -1.68 -11.58
N TRP A 63 0.72 -1.86 -10.55
CA TRP A 63 -0.66 -1.43 -10.55
C TRP A 63 -0.79 0.09 -10.81
N ARG A 64 0.02 0.90 -10.14
CA ARG A 64 0.01 2.36 -10.29
C ARG A 64 0.36 2.79 -11.71
N ARG A 65 1.37 2.16 -12.33
CA ARG A 65 1.75 2.41 -13.73
C ARG A 65 0.63 2.01 -14.70
N GLN A 66 0.00 0.86 -14.51
CA GLN A 66 -1.13 0.42 -15.33
C GLN A 66 -2.30 1.39 -15.23
N LEU A 67 -2.59 1.87 -14.02
CA LEU A 67 -3.66 2.85 -13.79
C LEU A 67 -3.38 4.19 -14.48
N LEU A 68 -2.14 4.67 -14.49
CA LEU A 68 -1.76 5.90 -15.21
C LEU A 68 -1.98 5.76 -16.72
N LEU A 69 -1.74 4.58 -17.29
CA LEU A 69 -1.89 4.30 -18.72
C LEU A 69 -3.34 3.95 -19.12
N ASP A 70 -4.26 3.87 -18.18
CA ASP A 70 -5.67 3.57 -18.44
C ASP A 70 -6.41 4.86 -18.89
N ASP A 71 -6.55 5.00 -20.21
CA ASP A 71 -7.21 6.16 -20.82
C ASP A 71 -8.74 6.15 -20.66
N GLU A 72 -9.33 5.03 -20.20
CA GLU A 72 -10.77 4.94 -19.95
C GLU A 72 -11.18 5.56 -18.60
N LYS A 73 -10.22 5.77 -17.70
CA LYS A 73 -10.46 6.37 -16.39
C LYS A 73 -10.18 7.87 -16.38
N SER A 74 -11.10 8.62 -15.77
CA SER A 74 -10.85 10.03 -15.47
C SER A 74 -9.75 10.18 -14.41
N ILE A 75 -9.16 11.37 -14.33
CA ILE A 75 -8.14 11.67 -13.31
C ILE A 75 -8.71 11.50 -11.91
N GLU A 76 -9.95 11.91 -11.65
CA GLU A 76 -10.63 11.73 -10.37
C GLU A 76 -10.81 10.25 -10.03
N GLN A 77 -11.15 9.42 -11.02
CA GLN A 77 -11.24 7.97 -10.83
C GLN A 77 -9.87 7.37 -10.50
N LYS A 78 -8.79 7.84 -11.16
CA LYS A 78 -7.41 7.42 -10.85
C LYS A 78 -7.01 7.81 -9.43
N LEU A 79 -7.34 9.02 -8.99
CA LEU A 79 -7.06 9.50 -7.63
C LEU A 79 -7.74 8.67 -6.53
N LEU A 80 -8.94 8.16 -6.80
CA LEU A 80 -9.75 7.40 -5.83
C LEU A 80 -9.64 5.89 -5.98
N ALA A 81 -8.93 5.40 -7.01
CA ALA A 81 -8.87 3.97 -7.35
C ALA A 81 -8.31 3.09 -6.23
N ARG A 82 -7.46 3.64 -5.35
CA ARG A 82 -6.88 2.89 -4.23
C ARG A 82 -7.94 2.34 -3.27
N TYR A 83 -9.01 3.10 -3.02
CA TYR A 83 -10.10 2.67 -2.15
C TYR A 83 -10.85 1.45 -2.69
N GLN A 84 -11.00 1.34 -4.02
CA GLN A 84 -11.57 0.15 -4.65
C GLN A 84 -10.67 -1.08 -4.41
N VAL A 85 -9.36 -0.94 -4.60
CA VAL A 85 -8.39 -2.03 -4.34
C VAL A 85 -8.45 -2.48 -2.89
N LEU A 86 -8.57 -1.55 -1.93
CA LEU A 86 -8.72 -1.87 -0.51
C LEU A 86 -10.03 -2.62 -0.23
N HIS A 87 -11.15 -2.23 -0.83
CA HIS A 87 -12.41 -2.96 -0.72
C HIS A 87 -12.31 -4.39 -1.25
N GLU A 88 -11.69 -4.59 -2.41
CA GLU A 88 -11.48 -5.91 -3.01
C GLU A 88 -10.59 -6.79 -2.13
N SER A 89 -9.54 -6.22 -1.55
CA SER A 89 -8.63 -6.92 -0.64
C SER A 89 -9.34 -7.36 0.65
N VAL A 90 -10.07 -6.46 1.28
CA VAL A 90 -10.82 -6.76 2.53
C VAL A 90 -11.90 -7.82 2.30
N ASN A 91 -12.58 -7.80 1.15
CA ASN A 91 -13.55 -8.85 0.79
C ASN A 91 -12.90 -10.24 0.67
N LYS A 92 -11.62 -10.29 0.37
CA LYS A 92 -10.80 -11.52 0.34
C LYS A 92 -10.10 -11.79 1.68
N GLN A 93 -10.38 -11.00 2.71
CA GLN A 93 -9.68 -11.02 4.00
C GLN A 93 -8.15 -10.83 3.86
N ARG A 94 -7.74 -9.96 2.94
CA ARG A 94 -6.34 -9.64 2.65
C ARG A 94 -6.08 -8.17 2.99
N TYR A 95 -4.91 -7.88 3.55
CA TYR A 95 -4.52 -6.56 4.04
C TYR A 95 -3.06 -6.20 3.72
N PRO A 96 -2.57 -6.47 2.49
CA PRO A 96 -1.15 -6.32 2.17
C PRO A 96 -0.65 -4.88 2.32
N ASP A 97 -1.48 -3.88 2.01
CA ASP A 97 -1.11 -2.46 2.09
C ASP A 97 -0.85 -1.98 3.51
N CYS A 98 -1.48 -2.62 4.51
CA CYS A 98 -1.23 -2.33 5.92
C CYS A 98 0.19 -2.72 6.35
N LEU A 99 0.88 -3.58 5.60
CA LEU A 99 2.25 -4.00 5.89
C LEU A 99 3.25 -2.85 5.80
N PHE A 100 3.02 -1.83 4.97
CA PHE A 100 3.91 -0.66 4.91
C PHE A 100 3.88 0.13 6.23
N ILE A 101 2.71 0.30 6.84
CA ILE A 101 2.60 0.95 8.15
C ILE A 101 3.20 0.07 9.25
N ALA A 102 2.89 -1.23 9.22
CA ALA A 102 3.45 -2.20 10.18
C ALA A 102 4.98 -2.27 10.09
N ALA A 103 5.56 -2.19 8.88
CA ALA A 103 7.00 -2.17 8.67
C ALA A 103 7.67 -0.99 9.36
N CYS A 104 7.14 0.23 9.20
CA CYS A 104 7.68 1.42 9.85
C CYS A 104 7.63 1.32 11.39
N SER A 105 6.58 0.71 11.92
CA SER A 105 6.43 0.52 13.37
C SER A 105 7.34 -0.55 13.94
N PHE A 106 7.53 -1.64 13.20
CA PHE A 106 8.35 -2.78 13.64
C PHE A 106 9.86 -2.53 13.44
N PHE A 107 10.24 -1.81 12.39
CA PHE A 107 11.60 -1.39 12.07
C PHE A 107 11.70 0.14 12.18
N PRO A 108 11.83 0.72 13.39
CA PRO A 108 11.78 2.18 13.59
C PRO A 108 13.04 2.91 13.14
N ASP A 109 14.14 2.21 12.86
CA ASP A 109 15.34 2.82 12.30
C ASP A 109 15.09 3.21 10.84
N ILE A 110 15.12 4.51 10.54
CA ILE A 110 14.90 5.06 9.21
C ILE A 110 15.92 4.56 8.16
N ASN A 111 17.07 4.09 8.59
CA ASN A 111 18.10 3.51 7.70
C ASN A 111 17.90 2.00 7.48
N HIS A 112 16.96 1.38 8.18
CA HIS A 112 16.68 -0.04 8.02
C HIS A 112 16.11 -0.32 6.62
N PRO A 113 16.63 -1.32 5.86
CA PRO A 113 16.18 -1.57 4.49
C PRO A 113 14.67 -1.80 4.35
N ILE A 114 14.04 -2.50 5.31
CA ILE A 114 12.59 -2.75 5.32
C ILE A 114 11.80 -1.47 5.58
N HIS A 115 12.28 -0.60 6.47
CA HIS A 115 11.68 0.72 6.71
C HIS A 115 11.72 1.57 5.43
N GLN A 116 12.86 1.57 4.73
CA GLN A 116 13.04 2.35 3.50
C GLN A 116 12.10 1.92 2.37
N ILE A 117 11.76 0.61 2.25
CA ILE A 117 10.73 0.16 1.30
C ILE A 117 9.39 0.85 1.59
N ALA A 118 8.98 0.89 2.85
CA ALA A 118 7.71 1.50 3.24
C ALA A 118 7.72 3.03 3.01
N GLU A 119 8.79 3.73 3.37
CA GLU A 119 8.94 5.15 3.09
C GLU A 119 8.91 5.48 1.59
N GLN A 120 9.59 4.69 0.77
CA GLN A 120 9.59 4.85 -0.68
C GLN A 120 8.17 4.68 -1.25
N GLN A 121 7.39 3.74 -0.74
CA GLN A 121 6.00 3.57 -1.15
C GLN A 121 5.11 4.75 -0.74
N LYS A 122 5.30 5.31 0.44
CA LYS A 122 4.58 6.53 0.87
C LYS A 122 4.93 7.71 -0.03
N LEU A 123 6.21 7.91 -0.32
CA LEU A 123 6.66 8.97 -1.21
C LEU A 123 6.10 8.78 -2.64
N ALA A 124 6.13 7.58 -3.18
CA ALA A 124 5.60 7.28 -4.51
C ALA A 124 4.07 7.47 -4.57
N SER A 125 3.33 7.16 -3.50
CA SER A 125 1.89 7.43 -3.39
C SER A 125 1.61 8.93 -3.41
N TYR A 126 2.33 9.70 -2.60
CA TYR A 126 2.21 11.16 -2.58
C TYR A 126 2.51 11.79 -3.94
N GLN A 127 3.61 11.40 -4.59
CA GLN A 127 3.99 11.92 -5.91
C GLN A 127 2.91 11.61 -6.96
N TYR A 128 2.42 10.37 -6.99
CA TYR A 128 1.32 9.97 -7.87
C TYR A 128 0.07 10.86 -7.68
N THR A 129 -0.34 11.06 -6.44
CA THR A 129 -1.51 11.88 -6.10
C THR A 129 -1.30 13.34 -6.51
N ARG A 130 -0.15 13.92 -6.17
CA ARG A 130 0.22 15.29 -6.52
C ARG A 130 0.23 15.51 -8.04
N ASP A 131 0.88 14.62 -8.80
CA ASP A 131 1.01 14.78 -10.25
C ASP A 131 -0.36 14.75 -10.95
N LEU A 132 -1.29 13.90 -10.49
CA LEU A 132 -2.66 13.88 -11.00
C LEU A 132 -3.45 15.14 -10.62
N LEU A 133 -3.24 15.69 -9.42
CA LEU A 133 -3.86 16.95 -9.00
C LEU A 133 -3.32 18.14 -9.77
N GLU A 134 -2.03 18.14 -10.13
CA GLU A 134 -1.43 19.13 -11.04
C GLU A 134 -2.06 19.06 -12.45
N GLU A 135 -2.27 17.83 -12.97
CA GLU A 135 -2.94 17.63 -14.26
C GLU A 135 -4.39 18.12 -14.25
N LEU A 136 -5.09 17.99 -13.11
CA LEU A 136 -6.42 18.61 -12.89
C LEU A 136 -6.37 20.12 -12.71
N GLU A 137 -5.18 20.71 -12.60
CA GLU A 137 -4.95 22.12 -12.29
C GLU A 137 -5.69 22.59 -11.02
N THR A 138 -5.69 21.74 -9.99
CA THR A 138 -6.30 22.09 -8.71
C THR A 138 -5.56 23.26 -8.03
N ASP A 139 -6.27 24.01 -7.20
CA ASP A 139 -5.65 24.99 -6.31
C ASP A 139 -4.87 24.26 -5.22
N ASP A 140 -3.58 24.62 -5.04
CA ASP A 140 -2.65 24.02 -4.07
C ASP A 140 -2.58 22.48 -4.12
N PRO A 141 -2.10 21.88 -5.24
CA PRO A 141 -2.07 20.43 -5.41
C PRO A 141 -1.20 19.71 -4.36
N GLU A 142 -0.18 20.38 -3.83
CA GLU A 142 0.69 19.82 -2.79
C GLU A 142 -0.06 19.62 -1.47
N MET A 143 -0.80 20.63 -1.01
CA MET A 143 -1.61 20.55 0.21
C MET A 143 -2.73 19.53 0.06
N VAL A 144 -3.41 19.52 -1.08
CA VAL A 144 -4.49 18.54 -1.36
C VAL A 144 -3.93 17.12 -1.37
N ALA A 145 -2.77 16.89 -2.00
CA ALA A 145 -2.12 15.59 -1.98
C ALA A 145 -1.77 15.14 -0.55
N GLN A 146 -1.21 16.02 0.27
CA GLN A 146 -0.93 15.71 1.69
C GLN A 146 -2.19 15.33 2.46
N GLN A 147 -3.30 16.04 2.26
CA GLN A 147 -4.58 15.72 2.89
C GLN A 147 -5.09 14.34 2.46
N MET A 148 -5.04 14.03 1.16
CA MET A 148 -5.47 12.73 0.63
C MET A 148 -4.60 11.57 1.16
N GLU A 149 -3.28 11.76 1.24
CA GLU A 149 -2.38 10.76 1.80
C GLU A 149 -2.63 10.52 3.31
N LEU A 150 -2.87 11.57 4.10
CA LEU A 150 -3.22 11.43 5.51
C LEU A 150 -4.54 10.65 5.70
N ILE A 151 -5.53 10.85 4.83
CA ILE A 151 -6.79 10.10 4.84
C ILE A 151 -6.52 8.63 4.54
N LEU A 152 -5.72 8.34 3.50
CA LEU A 152 -5.34 6.97 3.13
C LEU A 152 -4.57 6.26 4.25
N GLU A 153 -3.57 6.91 4.83
CA GLU A 153 -2.79 6.37 5.96
C GLU A 153 -3.66 6.12 7.19
N GLY A 154 -4.58 7.02 7.50
CA GLY A 154 -5.56 6.82 8.57
C GLY A 154 -6.47 5.62 8.31
N CYS A 155 -6.89 5.40 7.07
CA CYS A 155 -7.66 4.23 6.64
C CYS A 155 -6.85 2.93 6.85
N LEU A 156 -5.61 2.89 6.35
CA LEU A 156 -4.72 1.72 6.48
C LEU A 156 -4.40 1.40 7.94
N SER A 157 -4.18 2.42 8.78
CA SER A 157 -3.97 2.25 10.22
C SER A 157 -5.20 1.64 10.91
N ASN A 158 -6.41 2.09 10.55
CA ASN A 158 -7.66 1.50 11.07
C ASN A 158 -7.84 0.05 10.60
N LEU A 159 -7.51 -0.26 9.35
CA LEU A 159 -7.59 -1.62 8.82
C LEU A 159 -6.59 -2.55 9.53
N LEU A 160 -5.38 -2.06 9.83
CA LEU A 160 -4.37 -2.83 10.56
C LEU A 160 -4.86 -3.24 11.95
N VAL A 161 -5.62 -2.37 12.63
CA VAL A 161 -6.09 -2.59 14.01
C VAL A 161 -7.42 -3.33 14.06
N LYS A 162 -8.38 -2.98 13.20
CA LYS A 162 -9.78 -3.41 13.33
C LYS A 162 -10.27 -4.33 12.21
N HIS A 163 -9.57 -4.39 11.07
CA HIS A 163 -9.98 -5.16 9.89
C HIS A 163 -11.43 -4.86 9.41
N GLN A 164 -11.90 -3.61 9.58
CA GLN A 164 -13.29 -3.22 9.27
C GLN A 164 -13.38 -2.44 7.96
N ALA A 165 -14.13 -2.95 7.00
CA ALA A 165 -14.37 -2.32 5.70
C ALA A 165 -15.04 -0.93 5.80
N ALA A 166 -15.77 -0.63 6.89
CA ALA A 166 -16.39 0.68 7.11
C ALA A 166 -15.38 1.85 7.09
N SER A 167 -14.14 1.61 7.51
CA SER A 167 -13.07 2.63 7.46
C SER A 167 -12.74 3.05 6.03
N ILE A 168 -12.84 2.14 5.06
CA ILE A 168 -12.56 2.42 3.65
C ILE A 168 -13.62 3.36 3.08
N ALA A 169 -14.90 3.08 3.30
CA ALA A 169 -15.99 3.92 2.82
C ALA A 169 -15.93 5.34 3.41
N THR A 170 -15.58 5.45 4.69
CA THR A 170 -15.41 6.75 5.35
C THR A 170 -14.22 7.52 4.77
N ALA A 171 -13.09 6.87 4.59
CA ALA A 171 -11.88 7.48 4.04
C ALA A 171 -12.08 7.90 2.57
N GLN A 172 -12.71 7.04 1.76
CA GLN A 172 -13.05 7.37 0.37
C GLN A 172 -13.91 8.63 0.30
N ARG A 173 -14.97 8.72 1.12
CA ARG A 173 -15.85 9.89 1.14
C ARG A 173 -15.11 11.16 1.56
N LEU A 174 -14.23 11.09 2.55
CA LEU A 174 -13.39 12.24 2.94
C LEU A 174 -12.47 12.67 1.80
N ALA A 175 -11.84 11.73 1.10
CA ALA A 175 -11.00 12.04 -0.06
C ALA A 175 -11.80 12.67 -1.21
N GLU A 176 -13.01 12.17 -1.49
CA GLU A 176 -13.95 12.77 -2.46
C GLU A 176 -14.32 14.20 -2.06
N ASP A 177 -14.59 14.45 -0.78
CA ASP A 177 -14.91 15.80 -0.28
C ASP A 177 -13.72 16.75 -0.44
N VAL A 178 -12.51 16.33 -0.06
CA VAL A 178 -11.28 17.13 -0.23
C VAL A 178 -11.06 17.47 -1.70
N LEU A 179 -11.17 16.50 -2.60
CA LEU A 179 -11.03 16.72 -4.05
C LEU A 179 -12.09 17.67 -4.59
N ARG A 180 -13.34 17.50 -4.19
CA ARG A 180 -14.45 18.39 -4.60
C ARG A 180 -14.21 19.81 -4.14
N PHE A 181 -13.76 20.04 -2.90
CA PHE A 181 -13.43 21.40 -2.42
C PHE A 181 -12.27 22.02 -3.20
N ALA A 182 -11.24 21.27 -3.54
CA ALA A 182 -10.11 21.74 -4.33
C ALA A 182 -10.59 22.17 -5.75
N LEU A 183 -11.46 21.40 -6.38
CA LEU A 183 -12.05 21.74 -7.70
C LEU A 183 -12.99 22.94 -7.61
N CYS A 184 -13.78 23.08 -6.55
CA CYS A 184 -14.62 24.25 -6.32
C CYS A 184 -13.78 25.53 -6.14
N ARG A 185 -12.67 25.48 -5.42
CA ARG A 185 -11.74 26.62 -5.27
C ARG A 185 -11.14 27.03 -6.61
N LYS A 186 -10.65 26.06 -7.40
CA LYS A 186 -10.16 26.30 -8.78
C LYS A 186 -11.17 27.09 -9.60
N ASN A 187 -12.46 26.77 -9.51
CA ASN A 187 -13.53 27.39 -10.29
C ASN A 187 -14.07 28.69 -9.65
N GLY A 188 -13.46 29.20 -8.59
CA GLY A 188 -13.87 30.44 -7.90
C GLY A 188 -15.22 30.33 -7.17
N ALA A 189 -15.71 29.12 -6.93
CA ALA A 189 -16.99 28.90 -6.25
C ALA A 189 -16.90 29.01 -4.71
N LEU A 190 -15.68 29.11 -4.17
CA LEU A 190 -15.40 29.33 -2.74
C LEU A 190 -14.41 30.51 -2.63
N THR A 191 -14.91 31.70 -2.42
CA THR A 191 -14.15 32.89 -2.02
C THR A 191 -14.30 33.10 -0.52
#